data_4b9cb4b9415f9192d96e5aa509070d4e
#
_entry.id   4b9cb4b9415f9192d96e5aa509070d4e
#
_cell.length_a   1.000
_cell.length_b   1.000
_cell.length_c   1.000
_cell.angle_alpha   90.00
_cell.angle_beta   90.00
_cell.angle_gamma   90.00
#
_symmetry.space_group_name_H-M   'P 1'
#
loop_
_entity.id
_entity.type
_entity.pdbx_description
1 polymer ?
#
loop_
_entity_poly.entity_id
_entity_poly.type
_entity_poly.pdbx_seq_one_letter_code
_entity_poly.pdbx_strand_id
1 'polypeptide(L)'
;MLPPGPTPIPFLGNLLQVRIDAIFQSFLKLQKKYGSVFTVYFGPRPVVVLYGHEAVKEALVDQADDFSGRGEMPTIEKNFQGHGLALSNGERWKVLRRFSLAILRNLGMGKRTIEERIQEEAGYLLEEIHKVKGAPIDPTFYLSRTVSNVICSIVFGKRFDYEDKCFQNLMKMINETFVEMSKPWAQLYDMFWGVMQYFPGSHNHLYDLIEELKDFIASRVKLNEASFDPSNPRDFIDCFLIRMYQDKSNPNTEFNLKNLVLTTLNLFFAGTETVSSTLRYGFLLMMKYPEVEAKVLEEINQVIGSHRKPAVEDRAKMPYTDAVIHEIQRLTDIVPLGVPHNVIRDTHFRGYFLPKGTDVYPLIGSVLRDPKYFRYPDAFYPQHFLDEQGRFKKNDAFVAFSS
;
A
#
# COMPACT_ATOMS: atom_id res chain seq x y z
N MET A 1 -27.41 1.79 17.61
CA MET A 1 -27.87 0.91 16.50
C MET A 1 -26.87 1.10 15.39
N LEU A 2 -26.39 0.02 14.74
CA LEU A 2 -25.49 0.10 13.58
C LEU A 2 -26.13 0.89 12.42
N PRO A 3 -25.33 1.46 11.51
CA PRO A 3 -25.83 2.10 10.29
C PRO A 3 -26.76 1.19 9.47
N PRO A 4 -27.71 1.75 8.70
CA PRO A 4 -28.61 0.96 7.87
C PRO A 4 -27.84 0.18 6.80
N GLY A 5 -28.45 -0.88 6.30
CA GLY A 5 -27.85 -1.68 5.22
C GLY A 5 -28.84 -2.68 4.65
N PRO A 6 -28.41 -3.47 3.66
CA PRO A 6 -29.24 -4.55 3.13
C PRO A 6 -29.47 -5.63 4.21
N THR A 7 -30.69 -6.17 4.24
CA THR A 7 -31.03 -7.23 5.21
C THR A 7 -30.14 -8.45 4.96
N PRO A 8 -29.38 -8.91 5.96
CA PRO A 8 -28.52 -10.06 5.79
C PRO A 8 -29.33 -11.36 5.75
N ILE A 9 -28.87 -12.30 4.95
CA ILE A 9 -29.40 -13.68 4.94
C ILE A 9 -28.70 -14.46 6.07
N PRO A 10 -29.40 -15.27 6.85
CA PRO A 10 -28.80 -16.09 7.89
C PRO A 10 -27.58 -16.86 7.37
N PHE A 11 -26.47 -16.85 8.10
CA PHE A 11 -25.15 -17.43 7.78
C PHE A 11 -24.43 -16.81 6.56
N LEU A 12 -25.13 -16.43 5.51
CA LEU A 12 -24.56 -15.90 4.27
C LEU A 12 -24.32 -14.38 4.32
N GLY A 13 -24.93 -13.68 5.26
CA GLY A 13 -24.85 -12.22 5.29
C GLY A 13 -25.41 -11.62 4.00
N ASN A 14 -24.64 -10.73 3.37
CA ASN A 14 -25.03 -10.07 2.13
C ASN A 14 -24.35 -10.65 0.86
N LEU A 15 -23.88 -11.90 0.91
CA LEU A 15 -23.17 -12.55 -0.19
C LEU A 15 -23.90 -12.52 -1.52
N LEU A 16 -25.24 -12.69 -1.49
CA LEU A 16 -26.06 -12.64 -2.73
C LEU A 16 -26.37 -11.22 -3.21
N GLN A 17 -26.12 -10.20 -2.38
CA GLN A 17 -26.37 -8.79 -2.66
C GLN A 17 -25.10 -8.02 -3.03
N VAL A 18 -23.93 -8.60 -2.71
CA VAL A 18 -22.62 -8.04 -2.98
C VAL A 18 -21.89 -8.99 -3.93
N ARG A 19 -21.54 -8.53 -5.12
CA ARG A 19 -20.76 -9.32 -6.08
C ARG A 19 -19.31 -9.38 -5.62
N ILE A 20 -18.80 -10.57 -5.38
CA ILE A 20 -17.42 -10.80 -4.92
C ILE A 20 -16.39 -10.34 -5.95
N ASP A 21 -16.68 -10.54 -7.24
CA ASP A 21 -15.85 -10.10 -8.35
C ASP A 21 -15.91 -8.58 -8.62
N ALA A 22 -16.82 -7.86 -7.96
CA ALA A 22 -17.05 -6.45 -8.13
C ALA A 22 -17.57 -5.78 -6.83
N ILE A 23 -16.86 -6.01 -5.72
CA ILE A 23 -17.27 -5.52 -4.38
C ILE A 23 -17.40 -3.99 -4.38
N PHE A 24 -16.41 -3.27 -4.89
CA PHE A 24 -16.44 -1.81 -4.96
C PHE A 24 -17.68 -1.31 -5.70
N GLN A 25 -17.99 -1.88 -6.87
CA GLN A 25 -19.18 -1.50 -7.65
C GLN A 25 -20.51 -1.81 -6.92
N SER A 26 -20.51 -2.90 -6.14
CA SER A 26 -21.66 -3.25 -5.30
C SER A 26 -21.86 -2.22 -4.20
N PHE A 27 -20.78 -1.74 -3.56
CA PHE A 27 -20.87 -0.70 -2.55
C PHE A 27 -21.32 0.65 -3.11
N LEU A 28 -20.90 1.00 -4.32
CA LEU A 28 -21.43 2.20 -5.00
C LEU A 28 -22.95 2.15 -5.25
N LYS A 29 -23.49 0.96 -5.50
CA LYS A 29 -24.95 0.78 -5.63
C LYS A 29 -25.66 0.88 -4.28
N LEU A 30 -25.12 0.27 -3.26
CA LEU A 30 -25.69 0.29 -1.90
C LEU A 30 -25.68 1.71 -1.31
N GLN A 31 -24.63 2.48 -1.55
CA GLN A 31 -24.56 3.88 -1.12
C GLN A 31 -25.71 4.73 -1.61
N LYS A 32 -26.16 4.53 -2.85
CA LYS A 32 -27.33 5.27 -3.41
C LYS A 32 -28.61 5.05 -2.60
N LYS A 33 -28.75 3.91 -1.93
CA LYS A 33 -29.93 3.55 -1.15
C LYS A 33 -29.77 3.87 0.35
N TYR A 34 -28.57 3.67 0.91
CA TYR A 34 -28.36 3.71 2.36
C TYR A 34 -27.55 4.93 2.82
N GLY A 35 -27.03 5.74 1.91
CA GLY A 35 -26.25 6.94 2.24
C GLY A 35 -24.76 6.67 2.38
N SER A 36 -24.04 7.64 2.96
CA SER A 36 -22.57 7.64 3.06
C SER A 36 -22.00 6.74 4.14
N VAL A 37 -22.83 6.19 5.03
CA VAL A 37 -22.46 5.26 6.07
C VAL A 37 -23.47 4.14 6.11
N PHE A 38 -23.05 2.93 5.80
CA PHE A 38 -23.95 1.78 5.77
C PHE A 38 -23.26 0.50 6.24
N THR A 39 -24.05 -0.50 6.63
CA THR A 39 -23.54 -1.79 7.10
C THR A 39 -23.77 -2.87 6.06
N VAL A 40 -22.75 -3.69 5.81
CA VAL A 40 -22.86 -4.95 5.08
C VAL A 40 -22.37 -6.10 5.96
N TYR A 41 -22.90 -7.28 5.74
CA TYR A 41 -22.53 -8.47 6.50
C TYR A 41 -21.70 -9.42 5.64
N PHE A 42 -20.46 -9.63 6.00
CA PHE A 42 -19.60 -10.67 5.45
C PHE A 42 -19.79 -11.95 6.26
N GLY A 43 -20.67 -12.84 5.78
CA GLY A 43 -21.18 -13.92 6.61
C GLY A 43 -21.90 -13.36 7.84
N PRO A 44 -21.53 -13.79 9.06
CA PRO A 44 -22.11 -13.26 10.30
C PRO A 44 -21.50 -11.91 10.74
N ARG A 45 -20.40 -11.47 10.16
CA ARG A 45 -19.61 -10.31 10.59
C ARG A 45 -20.14 -9.01 9.99
N PRO A 46 -20.59 -8.04 10.80
CA PRO A 46 -20.95 -6.71 10.31
C PRO A 46 -19.69 -5.91 9.96
N VAL A 47 -19.75 -5.22 8.83
CA VAL A 47 -18.72 -4.30 8.35
C VAL A 47 -19.41 -2.98 8.01
N VAL A 48 -18.91 -1.90 8.58
CA VAL A 48 -19.39 -0.55 8.28
C VAL A 48 -18.59 0.02 7.11
N VAL A 49 -19.28 0.50 6.10
CA VAL A 49 -18.68 1.08 4.90
C VAL A 49 -18.84 2.59 4.92
N LEU A 50 -17.74 3.31 4.74
CA LEU A 50 -17.70 4.76 4.65
C LEU A 50 -17.53 5.20 3.20
N TYR A 51 -18.41 6.05 2.71
CA TYR A 51 -18.43 6.55 1.34
C TYR A 51 -18.25 8.07 1.29
N GLY A 52 -17.37 8.52 0.39
CA GLY A 52 -17.11 9.92 0.11
C GLY A 52 -16.18 10.60 1.11
N HIS A 53 -15.67 11.75 0.69
CA HIS A 53 -14.62 12.48 1.42
C HIS A 53 -15.01 12.81 2.88
N GLU A 54 -16.21 13.32 3.08
CA GLU A 54 -16.63 13.81 4.41
C GLU A 54 -16.69 12.68 5.45
N ALA A 55 -17.25 11.49 5.07
CA ALA A 55 -17.34 10.37 6.01
C ALA A 55 -15.97 9.74 6.29
N VAL A 56 -15.14 9.60 5.27
CA VAL A 56 -13.79 9.02 5.41
C VAL A 56 -12.90 9.95 6.22
N LYS A 57 -12.91 11.27 5.93
CA LYS A 57 -12.11 12.25 6.66
C LYS A 57 -12.53 12.33 8.14
N GLU A 58 -13.82 12.38 8.43
CA GLU A 58 -14.32 12.44 9.82
C GLU A 58 -13.88 11.21 10.63
N ALA A 59 -13.92 10.01 10.04
CA ALA A 59 -13.49 8.80 10.71
C ALA A 59 -11.96 8.73 10.88
N LEU A 60 -11.20 8.96 9.80
CA LEU A 60 -9.75 8.68 9.78
C LEU A 60 -8.89 9.86 10.24
N VAL A 61 -9.44 11.08 10.26
CA VAL A 61 -8.71 12.28 10.67
C VAL A 61 -9.32 12.89 11.93
N ASP A 62 -10.62 13.21 11.91
CA ASP A 62 -11.25 13.95 12.98
C ASP A 62 -11.51 13.06 14.21
N GLN A 63 -11.77 11.74 14.01
CA GLN A 63 -11.93 10.72 15.06
C GLN A 63 -10.85 9.61 14.94
N ALA A 64 -9.66 9.95 14.48
CA ALA A 64 -8.57 9.00 14.17
C ALA A 64 -8.28 7.99 15.28
N ASP A 65 -8.33 8.44 16.55
CA ASP A 65 -8.07 7.56 17.69
C ASP A 65 -9.07 6.40 17.77
N ASP A 66 -10.35 6.67 17.54
CA ASP A 66 -11.41 5.66 17.65
C ASP A 66 -11.35 4.63 16.53
N PHE A 67 -10.90 5.04 15.33
CA PHE A 67 -10.78 4.23 14.13
C PHE A 67 -9.34 3.75 13.88
N SER A 68 -8.44 3.86 14.86
CA SER A 68 -7.02 3.54 14.72
C SER A 68 -6.70 2.04 14.66
N GLY A 69 -7.65 1.16 14.97
CA GLY A 69 -7.46 -0.28 14.89
C GLY A 69 -7.35 -0.76 13.45
N ARG A 70 -6.57 -1.84 13.24
CA ARG A 70 -6.54 -2.60 11.99
C ARG A 70 -7.66 -3.62 12.01
N GLY A 71 -8.50 -3.61 10.96
CA GLY A 71 -9.57 -4.59 10.79
C GLY A 71 -9.04 -5.98 10.42
N GLU A 72 -9.92 -6.96 10.48
CA GLU A 72 -9.56 -8.34 10.18
C GLU A 72 -9.26 -8.55 8.69
N MET A 73 -8.15 -9.23 8.43
CA MET A 73 -7.70 -9.67 7.11
C MET A 73 -7.32 -11.17 7.18
N PRO A 74 -8.30 -12.07 7.31
CA PRO A 74 -8.06 -13.50 7.57
C PRO A 74 -7.14 -14.18 6.57
N THR A 75 -7.17 -13.75 5.30
CA THR A 75 -6.34 -14.28 4.21
C THR A 75 -4.84 -14.22 4.52
N ILE A 76 -4.40 -13.24 5.30
CA ILE A 76 -2.98 -13.06 5.66
C ILE A 76 -2.72 -13.14 7.16
N GLU A 77 -3.75 -13.06 7.99
CA GLU A 77 -3.61 -13.00 9.45
C GLU A 77 -2.95 -14.26 10.04
N LYS A 78 -3.17 -15.43 9.44
CA LYS A 78 -2.53 -16.69 9.86
C LYS A 78 -1.01 -16.60 9.89
N ASN A 79 -0.40 -15.93 8.93
CA ASN A 79 1.06 -15.75 8.83
C ASN A 79 1.58 -14.62 9.73
N PHE A 80 0.79 -13.56 9.88
CA PHE A 80 1.21 -12.37 10.62
C PHE A 80 0.86 -12.42 12.12
N GLN A 81 -0.26 -12.99 12.48
CA GLN A 81 -0.72 -13.18 13.89
C GLN A 81 -0.61 -11.88 14.71
N GLY A 82 -1.11 -10.76 14.17
CA GLY A 82 -1.07 -9.45 14.80
C GLY A 82 0.33 -8.88 15.02
N HIS A 83 1.35 -9.34 14.29
CA HIS A 83 2.74 -8.86 14.36
C HIS A 83 3.12 -8.05 13.12
N GLY A 84 4.28 -7.42 13.20
CA GLY A 84 4.77 -6.50 12.17
C GLY A 84 4.13 -5.13 12.24
N LEU A 85 4.35 -4.29 11.22
CA LEU A 85 3.92 -2.89 11.21
C LEU A 85 2.48 -2.72 10.70
N ALA A 86 2.08 -3.46 9.67
CA ALA A 86 0.84 -3.22 8.94
C ALA A 86 -0.40 -3.86 9.60
N LEU A 87 -0.25 -5.01 10.27
CA LEU A 87 -1.34 -5.80 10.83
C LEU A 87 -1.40 -5.80 12.36
N SER A 88 -0.46 -5.14 13.02
CA SER A 88 -0.46 -5.00 14.48
C SER A 88 -1.40 -3.88 14.94
N ASN A 89 -1.84 -3.99 16.18
CA ASN A 89 -2.72 -3.05 16.85
C ASN A 89 -2.13 -2.57 18.18
N GLY A 90 -2.71 -1.51 18.75
CA GLY A 90 -2.41 -1.03 20.10
C GLY A 90 -0.96 -0.59 20.29
N GLU A 91 -0.37 -0.93 21.44
CA GLU A 91 0.98 -0.48 21.80
C GLU A 91 2.06 -1.08 20.88
N ARG A 92 1.90 -2.33 20.43
CA ARG A 92 2.81 -2.94 19.44
C ARG A 92 2.93 -2.08 18.19
N TRP A 93 1.79 -1.72 17.60
CA TRP A 93 1.75 -0.86 16.42
C TRP A 93 2.40 0.51 16.67
N LYS A 94 2.08 1.15 17.80
CA LYS A 94 2.63 2.47 18.13
C LYS A 94 4.16 2.44 18.25
N VAL A 95 4.69 1.43 18.95
CA VAL A 95 6.14 1.26 19.16
C VAL A 95 6.83 0.99 17.83
N LEU A 96 6.36 0.01 17.07
CA LEU A 96 6.96 -0.38 15.78
C LEU A 96 6.86 0.74 14.74
N ARG A 97 5.72 1.43 14.66
CA ARG A 97 5.52 2.56 13.74
C ARG A 97 6.49 3.70 14.04
N ARG A 98 6.57 4.14 15.30
CA ARG A 98 7.47 5.22 15.70
C ARG A 98 8.92 4.88 15.41
N PHE A 99 9.34 3.68 15.77
CA PHE A 99 10.68 3.18 15.49
C PHE A 99 10.95 3.15 13.98
N SER A 100 10.09 2.48 13.21
CA SER A 100 10.29 2.30 11.77
C SER A 100 10.38 3.64 11.02
N LEU A 101 9.48 4.59 11.32
CA LEU A 101 9.51 5.91 10.70
C LEU A 101 10.79 6.68 11.03
N ALA A 102 11.27 6.62 12.28
CA ALA A 102 12.51 7.25 12.68
C ALA A 102 13.72 6.65 11.94
N ILE A 103 13.81 5.32 11.90
CA ILE A 103 14.91 4.62 11.23
C ILE A 103 14.88 4.85 9.72
N LEU A 104 13.74 4.74 9.05
CA LEU A 104 13.62 4.99 7.61
C LEU A 104 14.07 6.42 7.24
N ARG A 105 13.72 7.42 8.06
CA ARG A 105 14.21 8.80 7.89
C ARG A 105 15.73 8.90 8.07
N ASN A 106 16.29 8.18 9.04
CA ASN A 106 17.75 8.16 9.29
C ASN A 106 18.49 7.47 8.14
N LEU A 107 17.93 6.39 7.58
CA LEU A 107 18.46 5.70 6.41
C LEU A 107 18.27 6.47 5.09
N GLY A 108 17.69 7.65 5.15
CA GLY A 108 17.64 8.58 4.02
C GLY A 108 16.28 8.73 3.35
N MET A 109 15.21 8.11 3.87
CA MET A 109 13.88 8.32 3.32
C MET A 109 13.50 9.82 3.35
N GLY A 110 13.18 10.37 2.17
CA GLY A 110 12.95 11.81 2.00
C GLY A 110 14.22 12.68 1.97
N LYS A 111 15.41 12.09 1.83
CA LYS A 111 16.71 12.79 1.78
C LYS A 111 17.47 12.44 0.49
N ARG A 112 18.53 13.18 0.23
CA ARG A 112 19.42 13.01 -0.94
C ARG A 112 20.02 11.59 -1.07
N THR A 113 20.26 10.91 0.02
CA THR A 113 20.81 9.55 0.01
C THR A 113 19.90 8.54 -0.71
N ILE A 114 18.58 8.66 -0.58
CA ILE A 114 17.64 7.81 -1.31
C ILE A 114 17.55 8.24 -2.78
N GLU A 115 17.63 9.52 -3.06
CA GLU A 115 17.67 10.04 -4.43
C GLU A 115 18.81 9.41 -5.23
N GLU A 116 20.02 9.33 -4.66
CA GLU A 116 21.18 8.71 -5.30
C GLU A 116 20.94 7.22 -5.62
N ARG A 117 20.31 6.47 -4.69
CA ARG A 117 19.93 5.07 -4.91
C ARG A 117 18.87 4.92 -5.99
N ILE A 118 17.87 5.79 -6.03
CA ILE A 118 16.84 5.81 -7.08
C ILE A 118 17.47 6.12 -8.44
N GLN A 119 18.36 7.09 -8.50
CA GLN A 119 19.08 7.47 -9.75
C GLN A 119 20.01 6.34 -10.24
N GLU A 120 20.61 5.58 -9.33
CA GLU A 120 21.41 4.41 -9.67
C GLU A 120 20.53 3.31 -10.28
N GLU A 121 19.44 2.92 -9.62
CA GLU A 121 18.53 1.91 -10.13
C GLU A 121 17.81 2.32 -11.42
N ALA A 122 17.49 3.60 -11.59
CA ALA A 122 16.96 4.11 -12.85
C ALA A 122 17.99 3.96 -13.98
N GLY A 123 19.29 4.10 -13.69
CA GLY A 123 20.37 3.82 -14.64
C GLY A 123 20.37 2.37 -15.12
N TYR A 124 20.30 1.41 -14.19
CA TYR A 124 20.20 -0.01 -14.55
C TYR A 124 18.92 -0.33 -15.35
N LEU A 125 17.79 0.28 -15.00
CA LEU A 125 16.55 0.13 -15.77
C LEU A 125 16.72 0.62 -17.21
N LEU A 126 17.37 1.77 -17.41
CA LEU A 126 17.63 2.33 -18.74
C LEU A 126 18.54 1.40 -19.55
N GLU A 127 19.59 0.82 -18.95
CA GLU A 127 20.46 -0.15 -19.60
C GLU A 127 19.67 -1.40 -20.08
N GLU A 128 18.78 -1.92 -19.24
CA GLU A 128 17.93 -3.05 -19.62
C GLU A 128 16.97 -2.69 -20.77
N ILE A 129 16.36 -1.53 -20.74
CA ILE A 129 15.48 -1.04 -21.82
C ILE A 129 16.26 -0.85 -23.13
N HIS A 130 17.48 -0.33 -23.07
CA HIS A 130 18.33 -0.17 -24.26
C HIS A 130 18.68 -1.51 -24.93
N LYS A 131 18.84 -2.60 -24.15
CA LYS A 131 19.09 -3.96 -24.71
C LYS A 131 17.94 -4.46 -25.59
N VAL A 132 16.72 -3.96 -25.38
CA VAL A 132 15.54 -4.37 -26.15
C VAL A 132 15.51 -3.83 -27.58
N LYS A 133 16.26 -2.75 -27.88
CA LYS A 133 16.43 -2.18 -29.24
C LYS A 133 15.10 -1.85 -29.93
N GLY A 134 14.12 -1.33 -29.19
CA GLY A 134 12.82 -0.92 -29.72
C GLY A 134 11.79 -2.04 -29.90
N ALA A 135 12.07 -3.29 -29.51
CA ALA A 135 11.06 -4.33 -29.50
C ALA A 135 10.00 -4.08 -28.40
N PRO A 136 8.74 -4.48 -28.57
CA PRO A 136 7.74 -4.41 -27.51
C PRO A 136 8.14 -5.23 -26.29
N ILE A 137 7.93 -4.65 -25.09
CA ILE A 137 8.23 -5.30 -23.82
C ILE A 137 7.01 -5.29 -22.89
N ASP A 138 6.94 -6.28 -22.02
CA ASP A 138 6.13 -6.21 -20.81
C ASP A 138 6.96 -5.52 -19.70
N PRO A 139 6.60 -4.31 -19.24
CA PRO A 139 7.38 -3.57 -18.26
C PRO A 139 7.25 -4.10 -16.83
N THR A 140 6.39 -5.09 -16.59
CA THR A 140 6.03 -5.57 -15.24
C THR A 140 7.27 -5.89 -14.41
N PHE A 141 8.10 -6.84 -14.87
CA PHE A 141 9.28 -7.25 -14.11
C PHE A 141 10.42 -6.22 -14.14
N TYR A 142 10.53 -5.42 -15.20
CA TYR A 142 11.51 -4.34 -15.26
C TYR A 142 11.28 -3.34 -14.15
N LEU A 143 10.05 -2.84 -14.00
CA LEU A 143 9.69 -1.87 -12.98
C LEU A 143 9.70 -2.48 -11.57
N SER A 144 9.17 -3.70 -11.41
CA SER A 144 9.17 -4.36 -10.11
C SER A 144 10.58 -4.60 -9.57
N ARG A 145 11.53 -5.05 -10.40
CA ARG A 145 12.93 -5.25 -10.00
C ARG A 145 13.60 -3.95 -9.58
N THR A 146 13.42 -2.89 -10.37
CA THR A 146 13.97 -1.56 -10.08
C THR A 146 13.45 -1.01 -8.76
N VAL A 147 12.14 -0.98 -8.58
CA VAL A 147 11.50 -0.49 -7.35
C VAL A 147 11.92 -1.34 -6.15
N SER A 148 11.92 -2.67 -6.31
CA SER A 148 12.30 -3.60 -5.25
C SER A 148 13.75 -3.39 -4.79
N ASN A 149 14.68 -3.14 -5.71
CA ASN A 149 16.07 -2.87 -5.38
C ASN A 149 16.27 -1.57 -4.58
N VAL A 150 15.47 -0.55 -4.84
CA VAL A 150 15.47 0.65 -3.99
C VAL A 150 15.08 0.26 -2.55
N ILE A 151 14.03 -0.54 -2.37
CA ILE A 151 13.62 -1.01 -1.04
C ILE A 151 14.69 -1.92 -0.43
N CYS A 152 15.26 -2.87 -1.20
CA CYS A 152 16.34 -3.75 -0.76
C CYS A 152 17.55 -2.96 -0.24
N SER A 153 17.89 -1.86 -0.90
CA SER A 153 18.99 -0.99 -0.48
C SER A 153 18.76 -0.32 0.89
N ILE A 154 17.49 -0.11 1.27
CA ILE A 154 17.12 0.45 2.57
C ILE A 154 17.05 -0.66 3.63
N VAL A 155 16.44 -1.78 3.27
CA VAL A 155 16.08 -2.84 4.22
C VAL A 155 17.21 -3.81 4.44
N PHE A 156 17.96 -4.17 3.38
CA PHE A 156 19.08 -5.15 3.38
C PHE A 156 20.43 -4.48 3.13
N GLY A 157 20.51 -3.16 3.02
CA GLY A 157 21.74 -2.41 2.82
C GLY A 157 22.41 -2.58 1.45
N LYS A 158 21.81 -3.33 0.52
CA LYS A 158 22.38 -3.59 -0.80
C LYS A 158 21.29 -3.83 -1.86
N ARG A 159 21.65 -3.58 -3.11
CA ARG A 159 20.87 -4.02 -4.28
C ARG A 159 21.19 -5.47 -4.65
N PHE A 160 20.31 -6.08 -5.44
CA PHE A 160 20.52 -7.39 -6.07
C PHE A 160 20.78 -7.22 -7.56
N ASP A 161 21.58 -8.12 -8.11
CA ASP A 161 21.68 -8.26 -9.57
C ASP A 161 20.35 -8.76 -10.14
N TYR A 162 19.97 -8.26 -11.32
CA TYR A 162 18.72 -8.67 -11.97
C TYR A 162 18.74 -10.13 -12.42
N GLU A 163 19.93 -10.73 -12.63
CA GLU A 163 20.12 -12.13 -12.98
C GLU A 163 20.26 -13.04 -11.73
N ASP A 164 20.27 -12.46 -10.52
CA ASP A 164 20.31 -13.24 -9.28
C ASP A 164 19.01 -14.07 -9.15
N LYS A 165 19.17 -15.40 -9.22
CA LYS A 165 18.05 -16.34 -9.14
C LYS A 165 17.24 -16.22 -7.84
N CYS A 166 17.91 -15.92 -6.74
CA CYS A 166 17.24 -15.72 -5.45
C CYS A 166 16.35 -14.48 -5.49
N PHE A 167 16.82 -13.39 -6.09
CA PHE A 167 16.05 -12.18 -6.28
C PHE A 167 14.89 -12.37 -7.28
N GLN A 168 15.12 -13.06 -8.40
CA GLN A 168 14.07 -13.38 -9.36
C GLN A 168 12.95 -14.22 -8.72
N ASN A 169 13.32 -15.21 -7.90
CA ASN A 169 12.34 -16.02 -7.18
C ASN A 169 11.56 -15.18 -6.16
N LEU A 170 12.24 -14.29 -5.42
CA LEU A 170 11.60 -13.35 -4.49
C LEU A 170 10.56 -12.48 -5.21
N MET A 171 10.90 -11.91 -6.39
CA MET A 171 9.95 -11.10 -7.18
C MET A 171 8.76 -11.92 -7.67
N LYS A 172 9.00 -13.15 -8.09
CA LYS A 172 7.93 -14.07 -8.50
C LYS A 172 6.99 -14.36 -7.34
N MET A 173 7.50 -14.70 -6.17
CA MET A 173 6.69 -14.98 -4.97
C MET A 173 5.84 -13.79 -4.56
N ILE A 174 6.40 -12.57 -4.60
CA ILE A 174 5.64 -11.35 -4.29
C ILE A 174 4.49 -11.15 -5.27
N ASN A 175 4.79 -11.17 -6.56
CA ASN A 175 3.76 -11.01 -7.59
C ASN A 175 2.66 -12.08 -7.46
N GLU A 176 3.04 -13.34 -7.25
CA GLU A 176 2.12 -14.45 -7.08
C GLU A 176 1.24 -14.28 -5.83
N THR A 177 1.81 -13.79 -4.72
CA THR A 177 1.07 -13.47 -3.50
C THR A 177 -0.02 -12.41 -3.76
N PHE A 178 0.29 -11.32 -4.46
CA PHE A 178 -0.71 -10.31 -4.80
C PHE A 178 -1.78 -10.82 -5.77
N VAL A 179 -1.40 -11.66 -6.73
CA VAL A 179 -2.35 -12.33 -7.62
C VAL A 179 -3.30 -13.23 -6.84
N GLU A 180 -2.79 -14.07 -5.92
CA GLU A 180 -3.62 -14.94 -5.08
C GLU A 180 -4.55 -14.13 -4.16
N MET A 181 -4.07 -13.07 -3.52
CA MET A 181 -4.88 -12.17 -2.69
C MET A 181 -6.00 -11.48 -3.47
N SER A 182 -5.80 -11.25 -4.76
CA SER A 182 -6.78 -10.56 -5.63
C SER A 182 -7.88 -11.49 -6.18
N LYS A 183 -7.73 -12.80 -6.02
CA LYS A 183 -8.72 -13.77 -6.52
C LYS A 183 -10.04 -13.70 -5.75
N PRO A 184 -11.18 -14.00 -6.40
CA PRO A 184 -12.48 -14.10 -5.72
C PRO A 184 -12.50 -15.09 -4.54
N TRP A 185 -11.69 -16.14 -4.62
CA TRP A 185 -11.55 -17.12 -3.53
C TRP A 185 -10.99 -16.47 -2.25
N ALA A 186 -10.00 -15.60 -2.35
CA ALA A 186 -9.45 -14.91 -1.18
C ALA A 186 -10.50 -14.01 -0.53
N GLN A 187 -11.30 -13.30 -1.33
CA GLN A 187 -12.40 -12.48 -0.83
C GLN A 187 -13.48 -13.34 -0.15
N LEU A 188 -13.80 -14.49 -0.73
CA LEU A 188 -14.74 -15.45 -0.12
C LEU A 188 -14.17 -16.01 1.19
N TYR A 189 -12.88 -16.31 1.21
CA TYR A 189 -12.19 -16.77 2.42
C TYR A 189 -12.26 -15.72 3.54
N ASP A 190 -12.00 -14.44 3.24
CA ASP A 190 -12.11 -13.37 4.24
C ASP A 190 -13.53 -13.22 4.80
N MET A 191 -14.56 -13.51 4.00
CA MET A 191 -15.96 -13.49 4.45
C MET A 191 -16.33 -14.66 5.34
N PHE A 192 -15.77 -15.86 5.08
CA PHE A 192 -16.20 -17.13 5.70
C PHE A 192 -15.03 -17.91 6.33
N TRP A 193 -13.96 -17.22 6.73
CA TRP A 193 -12.74 -17.86 7.23
C TRP A 193 -12.99 -18.83 8.40
N GLY A 194 -13.97 -18.55 9.27
CA GLY A 194 -14.35 -19.40 10.39
C GLY A 194 -14.70 -20.84 9.98
N VAL A 195 -15.17 -21.03 8.76
CA VAL A 195 -15.51 -22.35 8.20
C VAL A 195 -14.47 -22.78 7.17
N MET A 196 -14.10 -21.90 6.26
CA MET A 196 -13.23 -22.22 5.12
C MET A 196 -11.80 -22.60 5.52
N GLN A 197 -11.32 -22.19 6.69
CA GLN A 197 -10.01 -22.58 7.20
C GLN A 197 -9.83 -24.09 7.40
N TYR A 198 -10.92 -24.85 7.51
CA TYR A 198 -10.89 -26.31 7.68
C TYR A 198 -10.94 -27.08 6.35
N PHE A 199 -11.08 -26.39 5.23
CA PHE A 199 -11.14 -26.99 3.91
C PHE A 199 -9.91 -26.64 3.07
N PRO A 200 -9.45 -27.52 2.18
CA PRO A 200 -8.37 -27.21 1.27
C PRO A 200 -8.82 -26.14 0.25
N GLY A 201 -7.91 -25.24 -0.09
CA GLY A 201 -8.19 -24.18 -1.08
C GLY A 201 -6.96 -23.35 -1.40
N SER A 202 -7.08 -22.38 -2.31
CA SER A 202 -5.96 -21.56 -2.75
C SER A 202 -5.37 -20.68 -1.64
N HIS A 203 -6.09 -20.46 -0.54
CA HIS A 203 -5.55 -19.79 0.65
C HIS A 203 -4.36 -20.55 1.27
N ASN A 204 -4.30 -21.89 1.14
CA ASN A 204 -3.14 -22.66 1.61
C ASN A 204 -1.89 -22.32 0.80
N HIS A 205 -2.01 -22.23 -0.53
CA HIS A 205 -0.91 -21.80 -1.37
C HIS A 205 -0.44 -20.38 -1.03
N LEU A 206 -1.37 -19.47 -0.75
CA LEU A 206 -1.04 -18.12 -0.29
C LEU A 206 -0.26 -18.14 1.04
N TYR A 207 -0.67 -18.99 1.97
CA TYR A 207 0.05 -19.16 3.23
C TYR A 207 1.47 -19.67 3.02
N ASP A 208 1.66 -20.65 2.14
CA ASP A 208 2.98 -21.20 1.82
C ASP A 208 3.88 -20.12 1.18
N LEU A 209 3.36 -19.33 0.24
CA LEU A 209 4.09 -18.21 -0.37
C LEU A 209 4.56 -17.19 0.68
N ILE A 210 3.70 -16.83 1.63
CA ILE A 210 4.06 -15.87 2.69
C ILE A 210 5.08 -16.49 3.65
N GLU A 211 5.00 -17.77 3.98
CA GLU A 211 6.01 -18.45 4.79
C GLU A 211 7.38 -18.49 4.08
N GLU A 212 7.42 -18.81 2.78
CA GLU A 212 8.66 -18.75 2.00
C GLU A 212 9.28 -17.34 1.98
N LEU A 213 8.45 -16.31 1.88
CA LEU A 213 8.90 -14.91 1.97
C LEU A 213 9.46 -14.59 3.36
N LYS A 214 8.83 -15.07 4.43
CA LYS A 214 9.33 -14.93 5.81
C LYS A 214 10.67 -15.64 6.00
N ASP A 215 10.83 -16.84 5.45
CA ASP A 215 12.08 -17.61 5.51
C ASP A 215 13.20 -16.90 4.76
N PHE A 216 12.90 -16.30 3.60
CA PHE A 216 13.84 -15.45 2.89
C PHE A 216 14.31 -14.28 3.78
N ILE A 217 13.38 -13.53 4.38
CA ILE A 217 13.72 -12.42 5.27
C ILE A 217 14.52 -12.91 6.48
N ALA A 218 14.11 -14.01 7.12
CA ALA A 218 14.83 -14.59 8.25
C ALA A 218 16.26 -15.00 7.89
N SER A 219 16.48 -15.53 6.68
CA SER A 219 17.82 -15.83 6.18
C SER A 219 18.69 -14.57 6.06
N ARG A 220 18.11 -13.43 5.64
CA ARG A 220 18.81 -12.14 5.57
C ARG A 220 19.14 -11.61 6.95
N VAL A 221 18.23 -11.72 7.92
CA VAL A 221 18.50 -11.36 9.32
C VAL A 221 19.71 -12.13 9.86
N LYS A 222 19.77 -13.44 9.62
CA LYS A 222 20.94 -14.27 10.06
C LYS A 222 22.25 -13.81 9.41
N LEU A 223 22.23 -13.44 8.14
CA LEU A 223 23.42 -12.91 7.45
C LEU A 223 23.86 -11.55 8.03
N ASN A 224 22.91 -10.71 8.39
CA ASN A 224 23.19 -9.44 9.05
C ASN A 224 23.79 -9.68 10.44
N GLU A 225 23.22 -10.57 11.25
CA GLU A 225 23.75 -10.92 12.58
C GLU A 225 25.18 -11.45 12.53
N ALA A 226 25.51 -12.26 11.52
CA ALA A 226 26.86 -12.82 11.37
C ALA A 226 27.96 -11.77 11.09
N SER A 227 27.57 -10.60 10.56
CA SER A 227 28.48 -9.49 10.20
C SER A 227 28.08 -8.18 10.90
N PHE A 228 27.40 -8.28 12.04
CA PHE A 228 26.82 -7.16 12.75
C PHE A 228 27.86 -6.27 13.43
N ASP A 229 27.80 -4.97 13.17
CA ASP A 229 28.55 -3.95 13.87
C ASP A 229 27.58 -2.88 14.45
N PRO A 230 27.34 -2.90 15.78
CA PRO A 230 26.45 -1.94 16.42
C PRO A 230 26.87 -0.48 16.27
N SER A 231 28.14 -0.20 16.00
CA SER A 231 28.66 1.17 15.85
C SER A 231 28.43 1.74 14.45
N ASN A 232 28.13 0.87 13.45
CA ASN A 232 27.95 1.26 12.06
C ASN A 232 26.80 0.48 11.39
N PRO A 233 25.53 0.78 11.74
CA PRO A 233 24.38 0.12 11.15
C PRO A 233 24.23 0.46 9.66
N ARG A 234 24.11 -0.59 8.84
CA ARG A 234 24.07 -0.48 7.36
C ARG A 234 22.68 -0.28 6.79
N ASP A 235 21.66 -0.81 7.49
CA ASP A 235 20.30 -0.97 6.99
C ASP A 235 19.26 -1.04 8.13
N PHE A 236 18.00 -1.23 7.73
CA PHE A 236 16.88 -1.34 8.67
C PHE A 236 17.02 -2.54 9.62
N ILE A 237 17.51 -3.68 9.11
CA ILE A 237 17.69 -4.89 9.92
C ILE A 237 18.73 -4.64 11.02
N ASP A 238 19.89 -4.06 10.69
CA ASP A 238 20.92 -3.73 11.67
C ASP A 238 20.38 -2.78 12.75
N CYS A 239 19.65 -1.74 12.37
CA CYS A 239 19.03 -0.81 13.31
C CYS A 239 18.02 -1.50 14.25
N PHE A 240 17.24 -2.45 13.71
CA PHE A 240 16.29 -3.20 14.54
C PHE A 240 17.02 -4.17 15.48
N LEU A 241 18.08 -4.84 15.03
CA LEU A 241 18.93 -5.70 15.84
C LEU A 241 19.56 -4.92 17.01
N ILE A 242 20.11 -3.71 16.77
CA ILE A 242 20.60 -2.83 17.83
C ILE A 242 19.52 -2.66 18.91
N ARG A 243 18.31 -2.33 18.49
CA ARG A 243 17.20 -2.11 19.43
C ARG A 243 16.81 -3.37 20.18
N MET A 244 16.81 -4.54 19.52
CA MET A 244 16.58 -5.83 20.17
C MET A 244 17.60 -6.11 21.27
N TYR A 245 18.90 -5.86 21.02
CA TYR A 245 19.95 -6.05 22.03
C TYR A 245 19.85 -5.07 23.18
N GLN A 246 19.48 -3.82 22.92
CA GLN A 246 19.28 -2.81 23.96
C GLN A 246 18.11 -3.16 24.89
N ASP A 247 17.03 -3.70 24.34
CA ASP A 247 15.80 -4.03 25.07
C ASP A 247 15.81 -5.48 25.60
N LYS A 248 16.90 -6.23 25.48
CA LYS A 248 16.97 -7.68 25.78
C LYS A 248 16.53 -8.05 27.20
N SER A 249 16.70 -7.16 28.17
CA SER A 249 16.27 -7.37 29.56
C SER A 249 14.77 -7.14 29.79
N ASN A 250 14.04 -6.56 28.83
CA ASN A 250 12.63 -6.28 28.95
C ASN A 250 11.81 -7.46 28.38
N PRO A 251 11.12 -8.26 29.22
CA PRO A 251 10.36 -9.42 28.75
C PRO A 251 9.14 -9.04 27.90
N ASN A 252 8.68 -7.77 27.96
CA ASN A 252 7.53 -7.26 27.22
C ASN A 252 7.94 -6.44 26.01
N THR A 253 9.18 -6.56 25.56
CA THR A 253 9.64 -5.80 24.39
C THR A 253 8.96 -6.27 23.11
N GLU A 254 8.57 -5.32 22.27
CA GLU A 254 8.10 -5.59 20.90
C GLU A 254 9.27 -5.75 19.91
N PHE A 255 10.52 -5.49 20.36
CA PHE A 255 11.70 -5.71 19.55
C PHE A 255 12.20 -7.14 19.70
N ASN A 256 11.61 -8.02 18.89
CA ASN A 256 11.91 -9.45 18.82
C ASN A 256 12.02 -9.92 17.37
N LEU A 257 12.59 -11.12 17.16
CA LEU A 257 12.82 -11.66 15.82
C LEU A 257 11.56 -11.74 14.97
N LYS A 258 10.40 -12.12 15.56
CA LYS A 258 9.15 -12.21 14.84
C LYS A 258 8.70 -10.86 14.30
N ASN A 259 8.74 -9.82 15.13
CA ASN A 259 8.41 -8.46 14.70
C ASN A 259 9.45 -7.90 13.71
N LEU A 260 10.73 -8.24 13.85
CA LEU A 260 11.75 -7.86 12.87
C LEU A 260 11.42 -8.43 11.49
N VAL A 261 11.23 -9.75 11.38
CA VAL A 261 10.95 -10.42 10.11
C VAL A 261 9.67 -9.87 9.47
N LEU A 262 8.58 -9.75 10.25
CA LEU A 262 7.29 -9.33 9.71
C LEU A 262 7.25 -7.82 9.41
N THR A 263 7.94 -6.98 10.17
CA THR A 263 8.05 -5.54 9.83
C THR A 263 8.86 -5.36 8.55
N THR A 264 9.97 -6.08 8.41
CA THR A 264 10.79 -6.09 7.19
C THR A 264 9.97 -6.55 5.98
N LEU A 265 9.21 -7.63 6.13
CA LEU A 265 8.31 -8.11 5.08
C LEU A 265 7.23 -7.08 4.73
N ASN A 266 6.63 -6.39 5.70
CA ASN A 266 5.66 -5.33 5.44
C ASN A 266 6.26 -4.19 4.61
N LEU A 267 7.46 -3.72 4.96
CA LEU A 267 8.15 -2.66 4.22
C LEU A 267 8.43 -3.07 2.77
N PHE A 268 8.87 -4.30 2.60
CA PHE A 268 9.21 -4.85 1.28
C PHE A 268 7.96 -5.03 0.41
N PHE A 269 6.90 -5.61 0.97
CA PHE A 269 5.61 -5.80 0.30
C PHE A 269 4.99 -4.47 -0.14
N ALA A 270 4.83 -3.55 0.81
CA ALA A 270 4.18 -2.28 0.56
C ALA A 270 4.95 -1.42 -0.44
N GLY A 271 6.27 -1.43 -0.38
CA GLY A 271 7.11 -0.57 -1.21
C GLY A 271 7.33 -1.08 -2.63
N THR A 272 7.16 -2.37 -2.91
CA THR A 272 7.47 -2.96 -4.21
C THR A 272 6.28 -2.88 -5.18
N GLU A 273 5.20 -3.59 -4.91
CA GLU A 273 4.12 -3.76 -5.90
C GLU A 273 3.30 -2.49 -6.11
N THR A 274 3.06 -1.71 -5.06
CA THR A 274 2.28 -0.47 -5.17
C THR A 274 2.94 0.54 -6.10
N VAL A 275 4.24 0.78 -5.92
CA VAL A 275 5.00 1.74 -6.73
C VAL A 275 5.18 1.23 -8.15
N SER A 276 5.55 -0.05 -8.35
CA SER A 276 5.74 -0.62 -9.68
C SER A 276 4.45 -0.63 -10.49
N SER A 277 3.31 -0.94 -9.87
CA SER A 277 2.00 -0.87 -10.51
C SER A 277 1.61 0.57 -10.87
N THR A 278 1.85 1.53 -9.98
CA THR A 278 1.62 2.95 -10.29
C THR A 278 2.44 3.40 -11.49
N LEU A 279 3.70 3.01 -11.58
CA LEU A 279 4.56 3.34 -12.73
C LEU A 279 4.06 2.69 -14.03
N ARG A 280 3.63 1.41 -13.98
CA ARG A 280 3.02 0.73 -15.15
C ARG A 280 1.81 1.49 -15.67
N TYR A 281 0.89 1.87 -14.79
CA TYR A 281 -0.27 2.68 -15.15
C TYR A 281 0.15 4.07 -15.65
N GLY A 282 1.16 4.68 -15.05
CA GLY A 282 1.72 5.95 -15.51
C GLY A 282 2.18 5.87 -16.96
N PHE A 283 2.99 4.88 -17.33
CA PHE A 283 3.41 4.66 -18.72
C PHE A 283 2.23 4.38 -19.65
N LEU A 284 1.27 3.57 -19.23
CA LEU A 284 0.06 3.30 -20.01
C LEU A 284 -0.74 4.58 -20.28
N LEU A 285 -0.89 5.44 -19.27
CA LEU A 285 -1.60 6.70 -19.43
C LEU A 285 -0.84 7.69 -20.31
N MET A 286 0.50 7.75 -20.22
CA MET A 286 1.30 8.57 -21.14
C MET A 286 1.10 8.12 -22.59
N MET A 287 1.19 6.83 -22.88
CA MET A 287 0.93 6.29 -24.24
C MET A 287 -0.50 6.57 -24.71
N LYS A 288 -1.48 6.56 -23.81
CA LYS A 288 -2.90 6.81 -24.14
C LYS A 288 -3.22 8.29 -24.36
N TYR A 289 -2.46 9.20 -23.74
CA TYR A 289 -2.69 10.64 -23.76
C TYR A 289 -1.40 11.37 -24.23
N PRO A 290 -1.05 11.29 -25.53
CA PRO A 290 0.22 11.84 -26.05
C PRO A 290 0.33 13.35 -25.88
N GLU A 291 -0.79 14.09 -25.77
CA GLU A 291 -0.79 15.52 -25.48
C GLU A 291 -0.33 15.82 -24.05
N VAL A 292 -0.56 14.92 -23.11
CA VAL A 292 -0.06 15.02 -21.72
C VAL A 292 1.42 14.65 -21.69
N GLU A 293 1.81 13.57 -22.36
CA GLU A 293 3.20 13.15 -22.50
C GLU A 293 4.06 14.28 -23.08
N ALA A 294 3.61 14.92 -24.16
CA ALA A 294 4.34 16.03 -24.78
C ALA A 294 4.61 17.19 -23.81
N LYS A 295 3.63 17.56 -22.99
CA LYS A 295 3.80 18.63 -21.99
C LYS A 295 4.73 18.22 -20.85
N VAL A 296 4.68 16.96 -20.39
CA VAL A 296 5.62 16.44 -19.41
C VAL A 296 7.04 16.46 -19.97
N LEU A 297 7.22 16.02 -21.22
CA LEU A 297 8.51 16.03 -21.89
C LEU A 297 9.05 17.46 -22.09
N GLU A 298 8.19 18.40 -22.43
CA GLU A 298 8.56 19.81 -22.54
C GLU A 298 9.06 20.36 -21.19
N GLU A 299 8.34 20.10 -20.10
CA GLU A 299 8.75 20.54 -18.76
C GLU A 299 10.07 19.87 -18.31
N ILE A 300 10.25 18.57 -18.59
CA ILE A 300 11.52 17.87 -18.35
C ILE A 300 12.67 18.54 -19.11
N ASN A 301 12.49 18.83 -20.39
CA ASN A 301 13.52 19.47 -21.22
C ASN A 301 13.87 20.88 -20.74
N GLN A 302 12.89 21.65 -20.28
CA GLN A 302 13.10 23.01 -19.77
C GLN A 302 13.80 23.05 -18.41
N VAL A 303 13.46 22.14 -17.49
CA VAL A 303 13.94 22.18 -16.11
C VAL A 303 15.18 21.33 -15.89
N ILE A 304 15.24 20.14 -16.50
CA ILE A 304 16.31 19.15 -16.29
C ILE A 304 17.26 19.13 -17.48
N GLY A 305 16.73 19.08 -18.70
CA GLY A 305 17.49 18.90 -19.93
C GLY A 305 18.05 17.49 -20.08
N SER A 306 19.00 17.32 -21.02
CA SER A 306 19.62 16.03 -21.35
C SER A 306 20.95 15.77 -20.63
N HIS A 307 21.46 16.72 -19.85
CA HIS A 307 22.84 16.69 -19.36
C HIS A 307 23.00 16.24 -17.90
N ARG A 308 21.92 16.10 -17.18
CA ARG A 308 21.96 15.67 -15.77
C ARG A 308 20.79 14.73 -15.44
N LYS A 309 20.93 13.99 -14.33
CA LYS A 309 19.84 13.20 -13.76
C LYS A 309 18.83 14.10 -13.05
N PRO A 310 17.53 13.72 -13.01
CA PRO A 310 16.52 14.42 -12.22
C PRO A 310 16.84 14.36 -10.72
N ALA A 311 16.50 15.43 -10.00
CA ALA A 311 16.65 15.55 -8.56
C ALA A 311 15.29 15.89 -7.90
N VAL A 312 15.11 15.58 -6.63
CA VAL A 312 13.87 15.87 -5.88
C VAL A 312 13.56 17.38 -5.88
N GLU A 313 14.59 18.21 -5.92
CA GLU A 313 14.46 19.68 -5.98
C GLU A 313 13.81 20.17 -7.28
N ASP A 314 13.89 19.40 -8.37
CA ASP A 314 13.29 19.77 -9.65
C ASP A 314 11.76 19.75 -9.57
N ARG A 315 11.18 18.95 -8.70
CA ARG A 315 9.73 18.83 -8.50
C ARG A 315 9.05 20.19 -8.32
N ALA A 316 9.66 21.07 -7.53
CA ALA A 316 9.11 22.41 -7.28
C ALA A 316 9.03 23.30 -8.54
N LYS A 317 9.81 22.97 -9.58
CA LYS A 317 9.88 23.67 -10.86
C LYS A 317 9.11 22.96 -11.98
N MET A 318 8.48 21.82 -11.65
CA MET A 318 7.76 20.94 -12.57
C MET A 318 6.29 20.75 -12.15
N PRO A 319 5.50 21.82 -12.06
CA PRO A 319 4.13 21.76 -11.53
C PRO A 319 3.19 20.90 -12.39
N TYR A 320 3.39 20.88 -13.71
CA TYR A 320 2.57 20.04 -14.59
C TYR A 320 2.87 18.56 -14.41
N THR A 321 4.14 18.19 -14.35
CA THR A 321 4.56 16.80 -14.07
C THR A 321 4.11 16.35 -12.69
N ASP A 322 4.19 17.21 -11.67
CA ASP A 322 3.66 16.91 -10.33
C ASP A 322 2.15 16.67 -10.35
N ALA A 323 1.39 17.49 -11.09
CA ALA A 323 -0.03 17.32 -11.30
C ALA A 323 -0.37 15.99 -12.03
N VAL A 324 0.43 15.64 -13.05
CA VAL A 324 0.27 14.36 -13.77
C VAL A 324 0.51 13.17 -12.85
N ILE A 325 1.53 13.19 -12.00
CA ILE A 325 1.80 12.13 -11.04
C ILE A 325 0.62 11.95 -10.06
N HIS A 326 0.09 13.05 -9.52
CA HIS A 326 -1.07 12.99 -8.63
C HIS A 326 -2.31 12.46 -9.35
N GLU A 327 -2.52 12.85 -10.61
CA GLU A 327 -3.66 12.37 -11.39
C GLU A 327 -3.53 10.88 -11.76
N ILE A 328 -2.32 10.39 -12.03
CA ILE A 328 -2.07 8.95 -12.19
C ILE A 328 -2.50 8.22 -10.91
N GLN A 329 -2.03 8.65 -9.75
CA GLN A 329 -2.35 8.03 -8.46
C GLN A 329 -3.85 8.11 -8.14
N ARG A 330 -4.50 9.23 -8.46
CA ARG A 330 -5.94 9.40 -8.26
C ARG A 330 -6.75 8.43 -9.11
N LEU A 331 -6.48 8.39 -10.41
CA LEU A 331 -7.29 7.64 -11.37
C LEU A 331 -7.06 6.13 -11.27
N THR A 332 -5.81 5.72 -11.06
CA THR A 332 -5.46 4.29 -10.96
C THR A 332 -6.01 3.64 -9.69
N ASP A 333 -6.07 4.39 -8.58
CA ASP A 333 -6.77 3.98 -7.35
C ASP A 333 -6.49 2.52 -6.98
N ILE A 334 -5.21 2.21 -6.70
CA ILE A 334 -4.69 0.84 -6.56
C ILE A 334 -5.38 0.07 -5.41
N VAL A 335 -5.84 0.79 -4.36
CA VAL A 335 -6.50 0.19 -3.20
C VAL A 335 -7.87 0.84 -2.96
N PRO A 336 -8.86 0.61 -3.86
CA PRO A 336 -10.13 1.35 -3.87
C PRO A 336 -11.00 1.13 -2.63
N LEU A 337 -10.87 -0.02 -1.98
CA LEU A 337 -11.59 -0.32 -0.74
C LEU A 337 -10.91 0.27 0.51
N GLY A 338 -9.70 0.83 0.37
CA GLY A 338 -8.85 1.13 1.50
C GLY A 338 -8.36 -0.14 2.21
N VAL A 339 -7.59 0.04 3.28
CA VAL A 339 -7.24 -1.06 4.19
C VAL A 339 -8.26 -1.07 5.33
N PRO A 340 -8.81 -2.23 5.74
CA PRO A 340 -9.80 -2.30 6.80
C PRO A 340 -9.29 -1.67 8.10
N HIS A 341 -10.12 -0.84 8.70
CA HIS A 341 -9.94 -0.31 10.06
C HIS A 341 -10.82 -1.08 11.04
N ASN A 342 -10.57 -0.86 12.33
CA ASN A 342 -11.36 -1.44 13.40
C ASN A 342 -11.59 -0.38 14.49
N VAL A 343 -12.81 -0.31 15.01
CA VAL A 343 -13.16 0.61 16.10
C VAL A 343 -12.60 0.07 17.41
N ILE A 344 -11.71 0.82 18.06
CA ILE A 344 -10.99 0.35 19.27
C ILE A 344 -11.77 0.51 20.58
N ARG A 345 -12.85 1.27 20.58
CA ARG A 345 -13.77 1.49 21.70
C ARG A 345 -15.18 1.76 21.20
N ASP A 346 -16.18 1.60 22.03
CA ASP A 346 -17.55 1.98 21.72
C ASP A 346 -17.62 3.44 21.30
N THR A 347 -18.11 3.72 20.10
CA THR A 347 -18.01 5.03 19.46
C THR A 347 -19.33 5.45 18.82
N HIS A 348 -19.66 6.73 18.89
CA HIS A 348 -20.76 7.32 18.14
C HIS A 348 -20.21 8.03 16.90
N PHE A 349 -20.74 7.62 15.73
CA PHE A 349 -20.34 8.18 14.45
C PHE A 349 -21.57 8.51 13.59
N ARG A 350 -21.76 9.78 13.27
CA ARG A 350 -22.89 10.29 12.43
C ARG A 350 -24.27 9.82 12.91
N GLY A 351 -24.47 9.81 14.24
CA GLY A 351 -25.74 9.37 14.85
C GLY A 351 -25.92 7.87 15.01
N TYR A 352 -24.94 7.06 14.59
CA TYR A 352 -24.93 5.61 14.76
C TYR A 352 -24.01 5.22 15.92
N PHE A 353 -24.33 4.12 16.57
CA PHE A 353 -23.49 3.50 17.59
C PHE A 353 -22.69 2.34 16.96
N LEU A 354 -21.36 2.45 17.04
CA LEU A 354 -20.41 1.45 16.57
C LEU A 354 -19.77 0.78 17.78
N PRO A 355 -20.09 -0.49 18.07
CA PRO A 355 -19.43 -1.22 19.15
C PRO A 355 -17.94 -1.39 18.88
N LYS A 356 -17.15 -1.46 19.96
CA LYS A 356 -15.74 -1.85 19.89
C LYS A 356 -15.60 -3.15 19.08
N GLY A 357 -14.61 -3.19 18.22
CA GLY A 357 -14.36 -4.35 17.35
C GLY A 357 -15.12 -4.33 16.02
N THR A 358 -15.91 -3.28 15.75
CA THR A 358 -16.58 -3.15 14.45
C THR A 358 -15.54 -2.85 13.37
N ASP A 359 -15.53 -3.65 12.30
CA ASP A 359 -14.71 -3.38 11.12
C ASP A 359 -15.30 -2.26 10.28
N VAL A 360 -14.40 -1.41 9.75
CA VAL A 360 -14.74 -0.24 8.96
C VAL A 360 -13.93 -0.22 7.66
N TYR A 361 -14.62 -0.13 6.54
CA TYR A 361 -14.02 -0.02 5.19
C TYR A 361 -14.14 1.42 4.69
N PRO A 362 -13.05 2.21 4.70
CA PRO A 362 -13.06 3.54 4.11
C PRO A 362 -12.90 3.43 2.59
N LEU A 363 -13.96 3.61 1.82
CA LEU A 363 -13.90 3.50 0.36
C LEU A 363 -13.07 4.64 -0.24
N ILE A 364 -11.75 4.48 -0.27
CA ILE A 364 -10.79 5.46 -0.82
C ILE A 364 -11.14 5.82 -2.26
N GLY A 365 -11.48 4.83 -3.08
CA GLY A 365 -11.90 5.05 -4.46
C GLY A 365 -13.13 5.94 -4.62
N SER A 366 -14.01 5.98 -3.62
CA SER A 366 -15.16 6.89 -3.64
C SER A 366 -14.76 8.34 -3.39
N VAL A 367 -13.71 8.56 -2.62
CA VAL A 367 -13.16 9.90 -2.36
C VAL A 367 -12.41 10.41 -3.58
N LEU A 368 -11.58 9.57 -4.18
CA LEU A 368 -10.79 9.91 -5.38
C LEU A 368 -11.63 10.13 -6.63
N ARG A 369 -12.91 9.71 -6.61
CA ARG A 369 -13.88 9.91 -7.69
C ARG A 369 -15.08 10.78 -7.28
N ASP A 370 -14.95 11.56 -6.21
CA ASP A 370 -16.02 12.45 -5.77
C ASP A 370 -16.13 13.67 -6.71
N PRO A 371 -17.27 13.85 -7.43
CA PRO A 371 -17.46 14.95 -8.38
C PRO A 371 -17.48 16.34 -7.71
N LYS A 372 -17.65 16.41 -6.39
CA LYS A 372 -17.54 17.66 -5.63
C LYS A 372 -16.13 18.22 -5.62
N TYR A 373 -15.12 17.32 -5.68
CA TYR A 373 -13.69 17.68 -5.61
C TYR A 373 -12.97 17.52 -6.95
N PHE A 374 -13.45 16.64 -7.81
CA PHE A 374 -12.85 16.33 -9.11
C PHE A 374 -13.89 16.52 -10.22
N ARG A 375 -13.71 17.56 -11.03
CA ARG A 375 -14.67 17.96 -12.08
C ARG A 375 -14.98 16.83 -13.08
N TYR A 376 -13.97 16.03 -13.42
CA TYR A 376 -14.08 14.88 -14.34
C TYR A 376 -13.54 13.62 -13.64
N PRO A 377 -14.31 13.05 -12.70
CA PRO A 377 -13.81 12.03 -11.78
C PRO A 377 -13.32 10.76 -12.46
N ASP A 378 -13.89 10.39 -13.61
CA ASP A 378 -13.56 9.19 -14.36
C ASP A 378 -12.57 9.43 -15.52
N ALA A 379 -12.17 10.68 -15.75
CA ALA A 379 -11.21 11.04 -16.80
C ALA A 379 -9.81 11.28 -16.23
N PHE A 380 -8.80 11.05 -17.07
CA PHE A 380 -7.43 11.46 -16.81
C PHE A 380 -7.27 12.95 -17.12
N TYR A 381 -7.28 13.77 -16.09
CA TYR A 381 -7.35 15.23 -16.22
C TYR A 381 -6.40 15.91 -15.22
N PRO A 382 -5.10 16.06 -15.55
CA PRO A 382 -4.09 16.64 -14.65
C PRO A 382 -4.45 18.02 -14.10
N GLN A 383 -5.31 18.78 -14.77
CA GLN A 383 -5.79 20.09 -14.33
C GLN A 383 -6.57 20.04 -12.99
N HIS A 384 -6.95 18.87 -12.49
CA HIS A 384 -7.47 18.71 -11.13
C HIS A 384 -6.49 19.21 -10.07
N PHE A 385 -5.19 19.19 -10.38
CA PHE A 385 -4.10 19.56 -9.48
C PHE A 385 -3.34 20.82 -9.94
N LEU A 386 -3.95 21.63 -10.80
CA LEU A 386 -3.40 22.91 -11.23
C LEU A 386 -4.35 24.06 -10.92
N ASP A 387 -3.80 25.22 -10.57
CA ASP A 387 -4.54 26.48 -10.49
C ASP A 387 -4.66 27.15 -11.87
N GLU A 388 -5.34 28.28 -11.96
CA GLU A 388 -5.55 29.04 -13.19
C GLU A 388 -4.23 29.58 -13.80
N GLN A 389 -3.17 29.69 -12.99
CA GLN A 389 -1.83 30.12 -13.41
C GLN A 389 -0.93 28.93 -13.76
N GLY A 390 -1.44 27.69 -13.76
CA GLY A 390 -0.67 26.49 -14.06
C GLY A 390 0.27 26.03 -12.93
N ARG A 391 0.13 26.56 -11.72
CA ARG A 391 0.89 26.13 -10.55
C ARG A 391 0.23 24.94 -9.90
N PHE A 392 1.03 24.06 -9.29
CA PHE A 392 0.51 22.92 -8.56
C PHE A 392 -0.39 23.36 -7.38
N LYS A 393 -1.58 22.78 -7.31
CA LYS A 393 -2.58 23.02 -6.29
C LYS A 393 -2.93 21.71 -5.59
N LYS A 394 -2.73 21.65 -4.27
CA LYS A 394 -3.18 20.51 -3.46
C LYS A 394 -4.71 20.41 -3.47
N ASN A 395 -5.21 19.17 -3.43
CA ASN A 395 -6.63 18.86 -3.30
C ASN A 395 -6.83 18.02 -2.03
N ASP A 396 -7.67 18.49 -1.11
CA ASP A 396 -7.89 17.84 0.19
C ASP A 396 -8.55 16.45 0.06
N ALA A 397 -9.23 16.19 -1.07
CA ALA A 397 -9.77 14.88 -1.39
C ALA A 397 -8.75 13.93 -2.04
N PHE A 398 -7.49 14.34 -2.20
CA PHE A 398 -6.43 13.46 -2.66
C PHE A 398 -5.94 12.56 -1.53
N VAL A 399 -6.56 11.40 -1.40
CA VAL A 399 -6.31 10.40 -0.35
C VAL A 399 -5.81 9.07 -0.91
N ALA A 400 -5.03 9.10 -2.00
CA ALA A 400 -4.51 7.89 -2.64
C ALA A 400 -3.68 6.99 -1.70
N PHE A 401 -3.15 7.55 -0.61
CA PHE A 401 -2.41 6.85 0.45
C PHE A 401 -3.20 6.75 1.76
N SER A 402 -4.54 6.93 1.71
CA SER A 402 -5.41 7.08 2.89
C SER A 402 -5.16 8.42 3.64
N SER A 403 -5.73 8.54 4.83
CA SER A 403 -5.69 9.77 5.65
C SER A 403 -5.07 9.49 7.00
#